data_492d610ed501a00c3c62e6a2e002fd45
#
_entry.id   492d610ed501a00c3c62e6a2e002fd45
#
_cell.length_a   1.000
_cell.length_b   1.000
_cell.length_c   1.000
_cell.angle_alpha   90.00
_cell.angle_beta   90.00
_cell.angle_gamma   90.00
#
_symmetry.space_group_name_H-M   'P 1'
#
loop_
_entity.id
_entity.type
_entity.pdbx_description
1 polymer ?
#
loop_
_entity_poly.entity_id
_entity_poly.type
_entity_poly.pdbx_seq_one_letter_code
_entity_poly.pdbx_strand_id
1 'polypeptide(L)'
;MKKEKSNDNTNRKSIARVNNAYLYLDELKGIVPDKTTKDDSAARMNAYVTSWVRKQLLIQEALKTINIDEAEVERKVLDYRYSLIGYEFLNYYIQQHLNDSVDDATIEEYYKAHLDNFILKQNIIRGTYIKVSKDAPRTKRIKDLMFSFKEKEINELKSYCLSFSAAYHLADSSWIEFDKLAVNSPLAEIPNKIQFLRSYNYYETSDQTHLYFLKVDGYKITDNVSPLEFVKHDIKNIILNKRKVELAKKLEDEVYENAAKRKDFEVFTK
;
A
#
# COMPACT_ATOMS: atom_id res chain seq x y z
N MET A 1 15.59 -36.98 33.09
CA MET A 1 16.15 -37.31 31.77
C MET A 1 15.12 -38.08 30.97
N LYS A 2 14.31 -37.40 30.17
CA LYS A 2 13.48 -38.02 29.13
C LYS A 2 14.17 -37.75 27.80
N LYS A 3 14.57 -38.83 27.11
CA LYS A 3 15.13 -38.80 25.76
C LYS A 3 14.06 -38.22 24.83
N GLU A 4 14.32 -37.05 24.30
CA GLU A 4 13.58 -36.55 23.13
C GLU A 4 13.81 -37.54 21.98
N LYS A 5 12.71 -38.02 21.43
CA LYS A 5 12.71 -38.87 20.24
C LYS A 5 13.29 -38.04 19.08
N SER A 6 14.42 -38.47 18.56
CA SER A 6 14.95 -38.02 17.28
C SER A 6 13.89 -38.28 16.20
N ASN A 7 13.24 -37.22 15.76
CA ASN A 7 12.33 -37.26 14.62
C ASN A 7 13.17 -37.57 13.37
N ASP A 8 12.80 -38.63 12.69
CA ASP A 8 13.43 -39.22 11.52
C ASP A 8 13.44 -38.20 10.34
N ASN A 9 14.53 -37.45 10.23
CA ASN A 9 14.75 -36.43 9.21
C ASN A 9 15.70 -36.94 8.11
N THR A 10 15.74 -38.26 7.89
CA THR A 10 16.74 -38.97 7.07
C THR A 10 16.65 -38.66 5.56
N ASN A 11 15.67 -37.90 5.09
CA ASN A 11 15.49 -37.62 3.65
C ASN A 11 15.52 -36.13 3.25
N ARG A 12 15.79 -35.20 4.20
CA ARG A 12 15.87 -33.77 3.88
C ARG A 12 17.30 -33.38 3.54
N LYS A 13 17.50 -32.70 2.38
CA LYS A 13 18.82 -32.23 1.95
C LYS A 13 19.23 -31.03 2.79
N SER A 14 20.23 -31.20 3.67
CA SER A 14 20.83 -30.09 4.42
C SER A 14 21.76 -29.27 3.52
N ILE A 15 21.71 -27.93 3.68
CA ILE A 15 22.48 -26.95 2.91
C ILE A 15 23.42 -26.11 3.79
N ALA A 16 23.13 -26.00 5.09
CA ALA A 16 24.04 -25.40 6.08
C ALA A 16 23.88 -26.10 7.43
N ARG A 17 24.92 -25.99 8.27
CA ARG A 17 24.92 -26.49 9.63
C ARG A 17 25.74 -25.58 10.54
N VAL A 18 25.20 -25.31 11.72
CA VAL A 18 25.93 -24.67 12.82
C VAL A 18 25.71 -25.51 14.07
N ASN A 19 26.72 -26.25 14.51
CA ASN A 19 26.65 -27.26 15.58
C ASN A 19 25.51 -28.29 15.35
N ASN A 20 24.44 -28.26 16.17
CA ASN A 20 23.29 -29.15 16.06
C ASN A 20 22.11 -28.55 15.27
N ALA A 21 22.21 -27.29 14.84
CA ALA A 21 21.20 -26.66 14.01
C ALA A 21 21.49 -26.89 12.53
N TYR A 22 20.50 -27.37 11.78
CA TYR A 22 20.58 -27.64 10.35
C TYR A 22 19.61 -26.72 9.61
N LEU A 23 20.03 -26.19 8.45
CA LEU A 23 19.16 -25.53 7.48
C LEU A 23 18.95 -26.48 6.32
N TYR A 24 17.71 -26.72 5.95
CA TYR A 24 17.37 -27.64 4.87
C TYR A 24 16.93 -26.90 3.61
N LEU A 25 17.12 -27.54 2.45
CA LEU A 25 16.79 -26.94 1.14
C LEU A 25 15.31 -26.58 0.99
N ASP A 26 14.43 -27.36 1.57
CA ASP A 26 12.98 -27.13 1.54
C ASP A 26 12.55 -25.87 2.31
N GLU A 27 13.35 -25.41 3.28
CA GLU A 27 13.14 -24.17 4.02
C GLU A 27 13.44 -22.91 3.19
N LEU A 28 14.10 -23.06 2.04
CA LEU A 28 14.34 -21.97 1.10
C LEU A 28 13.17 -21.72 0.13
N LYS A 29 12.13 -22.54 0.16
CA LYS A 29 10.94 -22.35 -0.68
C LYS A 29 10.29 -21.01 -0.36
N GLY A 30 10.04 -20.20 -1.40
CA GLY A 30 9.43 -18.87 -1.27
C GLY A 30 10.39 -17.71 -1.00
N ILE A 31 11.70 -17.98 -0.74
CA ILE A 31 12.71 -16.91 -0.58
C ILE A 31 13.09 -16.29 -1.92
N VAL A 32 13.03 -17.10 -2.98
CA VAL A 32 13.31 -16.66 -4.36
C VAL A 32 11.98 -16.57 -5.12
N PRO A 33 11.62 -15.39 -5.68
CA PRO A 33 10.45 -15.28 -6.53
C PRO A 33 10.56 -16.11 -7.81
N ASP A 34 9.45 -16.68 -8.28
CA ASP A 34 9.39 -17.60 -9.45
C ASP A 34 9.95 -17.05 -10.77
N LYS A 35 10.11 -15.72 -10.90
CA LYS A 35 10.60 -15.04 -12.11
C LYS A 35 12.03 -14.51 -11.99
N THR A 36 12.84 -15.03 -11.08
CA THR A 36 14.22 -14.57 -10.83
C THR A 36 15.19 -15.29 -11.76
N THR A 37 16.25 -14.60 -12.25
CA THR A 37 17.31 -15.24 -13.03
C THR A 37 18.07 -16.27 -12.19
N LYS A 38 18.75 -17.24 -12.81
CA LYS A 38 19.50 -18.27 -12.09
C LYS A 38 20.59 -17.68 -11.20
N ASP A 39 21.28 -16.64 -11.68
CA ASP A 39 22.37 -16.00 -10.94
C ASP A 39 21.85 -15.19 -9.77
N ASP A 40 20.77 -14.44 -9.94
CA ASP A 40 20.10 -13.71 -8.84
C ASP A 40 19.49 -14.67 -7.81
N SER A 41 18.94 -15.80 -8.27
CA SER A 41 18.44 -16.86 -7.41
C SER A 41 19.54 -17.43 -6.52
N ALA A 42 20.68 -17.78 -7.11
CA ALA A 42 21.84 -18.29 -6.39
C ALA A 42 22.40 -17.27 -5.39
N ALA A 43 22.49 -15.98 -5.80
CA ALA A 43 22.94 -14.91 -4.92
C ALA A 43 22.00 -14.71 -3.70
N ARG A 44 20.68 -14.73 -3.91
CA ARG A 44 19.68 -14.62 -2.82
C ARG A 44 19.74 -15.81 -1.87
N MET A 45 19.86 -17.03 -2.41
CA MET A 45 20.01 -18.23 -1.59
C MET A 45 21.28 -18.18 -0.75
N ASN A 46 22.42 -17.79 -1.32
CA ASN A 46 23.67 -17.65 -0.57
C ASN A 46 23.60 -16.55 0.49
N ALA A 47 22.97 -15.42 0.19
CA ALA A 47 22.75 -14.35 1.16
C ALA A 47 21.89 -14.83 2.34
N TYR A 48 20.82 -15.59 2.07
CA TYR A 48 19.97 -16.17 3.11
C TYR A 48 20.73 -17.17 3.97
N VAL A 49 21.45 -18.12 3.36
CA VAL A 49 22.28 -19.10 4.09
C VAL A 49 23.29 -18.39 4.97
N THR A 50 23.97 -17.38 4.45
CA THR A 50 24.95 -16.59 5.24
C THR A 50 24.29 -15.87 6.42
N SER A 51 23.13 -15.28 6.20
CA SER A 51 22.35 -14.61 7.26
C SER A 51 21.90 -15.61 8.33
N TRP A 52 21.41 -16.80 7.91
CA TRP A 52 21.03 -17.86 8.83
C TRP A 52 22.19 -18.33 9.69
N VAL A 53 23.37 -18.59 9.07
CA VAL A 53 24.58 -18.99 9.80
C VAL A 53 24.97 -17.94 10.84
N ARG A 54 25.01 -16.66 10.45
CA ARG A 54 25.32 -15.55 11.38
C ARG A 54 24.35 -15.50 12.56
N LYS A 55 23.05 -15.66 12.27
CA LYS A 55 22.01 -15.70 13.31
C LYS A 55 22.22 -16.86 14.28
N GLN A 56 22.52 -18.06 13.78
CA GLN A 56 22.76 -19.23 14.63
C GLN A 56 24.02 -19.07 15.51
N LEU A 57 25.09 -18.52 14.95
CA LEU A 57 26.31 -18.23 15.72
C LEU A 57 26.06 -17.19 16.81
N LEU A 58 25.31 -16.13 16.50
CA LEU A 58 24.94 -15.11 17.49
C LEU A 58 24.08 -15.67 18.62
N ILE A 59 23.09 -16.53 18.28
CA ILE A 59 22.26 -17.21 19.29
C ILE A 59 23.13 -18.08 20.20
N GLN A 60 24.06 -18.83 19.64
CA GLN A 60 24.96 -19.67 20.44
C GLN A 60 25.87 -18.86 21.38
N GLU A 61 26.34 -17.68 20.91
CA GLU A 61 27.15 -16.83 21.74
C GLU A 61 26.33 -16.17 22.85
N ALA A 62 25.09 -15.77 22.52
CA ALA A 62 24.17 -15.24 23.53
C ALA A 62 23.87 -16.27 24.63
N LEU A 63 23.63 -17.54 24.28
CA LEU A 63 23.37 -18.63 25.24
C LEU A 63 24.54 -18.94 26.17
N LYS A 64 25.78 -18.55 25.77
CA LYS A 64 26.96 -18.68 26.62
C LYS A 64 27.20 -17.48 27.51
N THR A 65 26.81 -16.29 27.02
CA THR A 65 27.24 -15.01 27.59
C THR A 65 26.20 -14.43 28.55
N ILE A 66 24.91 -14.63 28.25
CA ILE A 66 23.81 -14.09 29.06
C ILE A 66 22.97 -15.20 29.68
N ASN A 67 22.45 -14.95 30.88
CA ASN A 67 21.46 -15.84 31.48
C ASN A 67 20.09 -15.53 30.86
N ILE A 68 19.55 -16.48 30.09
CA ILE A 68 18.25 -16.37 29.45
C ILE A 68 17.21 -17.01 30.37
N ASP A 69 16.15 -16.28 30.67
CA ASP A 69 14.98 -16.83 31.33
C ASP A 69 14.15 -17.63 30.30
N GLU A 70 14.41 -18.92 30.21
CA GLU A 70 13.73 -19.85 29.30
C GLU A 70 12.21 -19.82 29.51
N ALA A 71 11.74 -19.69 30.76
CA ALA A 71 10.30 -19.66 31.05
C ALA A 71 9.65 -18.38 30.49
N GLU A 72 10.33 -17.24 30.58
CA GLU A 72 9.87 -15.99 29.98
C GLU A 72 9.87 -16.06 28.44
N VAL A 73 10.90 -16.65 27.85
CA VAL A 73 10.97 -16.85 26.38
C VAL A 73 9.85 -17.74 25.91
N GLU A 74 9.65 -18.89 26.53
CA GLU A 74 8.57 -19.83 26.18
C GLU A 74 7.18 -19.18 26.31
N ARG A 75 6.95 -18.41 27.37
CA ARG A 75 5.69 -17.66 27.53
C ARG A 75 5.47 -16.69 26.37
N LYS A 76 6.47 -15.89 25.99
CA LYS A 76 6.40 -14.96 24.85
C LYS A 76 6.13 -15.67 23.53
N VAL A 77 6.78 -16.81 23.30
CA VAL A 77 6.55 -17.65 22.10
C VAL A 77 5.12 -18.16 22.07
N LEU A 78 4.60 -18.63 23.20
CA LEU A 78 3.23 -19.12 23.32
C LEU A 78 2.21 -18.02 23.11
N ASP A 79 2.40 -16.85 23.72
CA ASP A 79 1.53 -15.66 23.54
C ASP A 79 1.51 -15.22 22.07
N TYR A 80 2.67 -15.19 21.41
CA TYR A 80 2.77 -14.89 19.99
C TYR A 80 2.03 -15.91 19.12
N ARG A 81 2.19 -17.21 19.43
CA ARG A 81 1.48 -18.29 18.72
C ARG A 81 -0.04 -18.13 18.84
N TYR A 82 -0.55 -17.83 20.03
CA TYR A 82 -1.98 -17.65 20.24
C TYR A 82 -2.50 -16.39 19.51
N SER A 83 -1.76 -15.30 19.55
CA SER A 83 -2.09 -14.09 18.81
C SER A 83 -2.16 -14.35 17.30
N LEU A 84 -1.22 -15.13 16.75
CA LEU A 84 -1.19 -15.50 15.34
C LEU A 84 -2.41 -16.37 14.96
N ILE A 85 -2.72 -17.39 15.76
CA ILE A 85 -3.88 -18.26 15.52
C ILE A 85 -5.18 -17.44 15.58
N GLY A 86 -5.33 -16.57 16.57
CA GLY A 86 -6.49 -15.68 16.70
C GLY A 86 -6.64 -14.77 15.48
N TYR A 87 -5.54 -14.14 15.06
CA TYR A 87 -5.52 -13.28 13.87
C TYR A 87 -5.90 -14.03 12.58
N GLU A 88 -5.36 -15.24 12.36
CA GLU A 88 -5.72 -16.06 11.19
C GLU A 88 -7.19 -16.45 11.20
N PHE A 89 -7.74 -16.80 12.36
CA PHE A 89 -9.16 -17.14 12.50
C PHE A 89 -10.07 -15.92 12.23
N LEU A 90 -9.72 -14.73 12.79
CA LEU A 90 -10.43 -13.49 12.53
C LEU A 90 -10.41 -13.12 11.04
N ASN A 91 -9.25 -13.21 10.39
CA ASN A 91 -9.13 -12.96 8.95
C ASN A 91 -9.98 -13.92 8.12
N TYR A 92 -9.92 -15.22 8.43
CA TYR A 92 -10.76 -16.22 7.77
C TYR A 92 -12.25 -15.87 7.91
N TYR A 93 -12.69 -15.56 9.13
CA TYR A 93 -14.08 -15.21 9.39
C TYR A 93 -14.52 -13.94 8.64
N ILE A 94 -13.69 -12.89 8.66
CA ILE A 94 -13.93 -11.63 7.94
C ILE A 94 -14.06 -11.90 6.43
N GLN A 95 -13.17 -12.69 5.84
CA GLN A 95 -13.22 -13.02 4.42
C GLN A 95 -14.53 -13.72 4.01
N GLN A 96 -15.11 -14.52 4.90
CA GLN A 96 -16.34 -15.25 4.63
C GLN A 96 -17.62 -14.41 4.84
N HIS A 97 -17.58 -13.42 5.74
CA HIS A 97 -18.79 -12.73 6.21
C HIS A 97 -18.80 -11.22 5.92
N LEU A 98 -17.69 -10.64 5.43
CA LEU A 98 -17.65 -9.23 5.12
C LEU A 98 -18.49 -8.93 3.88
N ASN A 99 -19.47 -8.03 4.03
CA ASN A 99 -20.08 -7.39 2.88
C ASN A 99 -19.16 -6.27 2.38
N ASP A 100 -18.47 -6.51 1.27
CA ASP A 100 -17.52 -5.60 0.64
C ASP A 100 -18.19 -4.58 -0.32
N SER A 101 -19.49 -4.73 -0.54
CA SER A 101 -20.27 -3.77 -1.32
C SER A 101 -20.57 -2.53 -0.50
N VAL A 102 -20.11 -1.37 -0.98
CA VAL A 102 -20.42 -0.04 -0.44
C VAL A 102 -21.00 0.78 -1.56
N ASP A 103 -22.27 1.12 -1.48
CA ASP A 103 -22.98 1.92 -2.47
C ASP A 103 -22.66 3.41 -2.34
N ASP A 104 -22.97 4.16 -3.38
CA ASP A 104 -22.70 5.60 -3.44
C ASP A 104 -23.50 6.39 -2.41
N ALA A 105 -24.70 5.95 -2.06
CA ALA A 105 -25.53 6.61 -1.04
C ALA A 105 -24.88 6.52 0.35
N THR A 106 -24.38 5.34 0.72
CA THR A 106 -23.63 5.14 1.98
C THR A 106 -22.36 6.00 2.03
N ILE A 107 -21.64 6.11 0.90
CA ILE A 107 -20.43 6.94 0.82
C ILE A 107 -20.80 8.43 0.99
N GLU A 108 -21.86 8.88 0.33
CA GLU A 108 -22.32 10.26 0.40
C GLU A 108 -22.80 10.63 1.82
N GLU A 109 -23.54 9.74 2.48
CA GLU A 109 -23.98 9.90 3.85
C GLU A 109 -22.78 10.03 4.81
N TYR A 110 -21.81 9.12 4.69
CA TYR A 110 -20.59 9.17 5.48
C TYR A 110 -19.82 10.47 5.28
N TYR A 111 -19.66 10.90 4.02
CA TYR A 111 -19.00 12.14 3.68
C TYR A 111 -19.68 13.35 4.33
N LYS A 112 -21.01 13.49 4.20
CA LYS A 112 -21.78 14.59 4.78
C LYS A 112 -21.69 14.63 6.31
N ALA A 113 -21.67 13.47 6.95
CA ALA A 113 -21.57 13.36 8.40
C ALA A 113 -20.18 13.68 8.97
N HIS A 114 -19.13 13.67 8.12
CA HIS A 114 -17.73 13.78 8.57
C HIS A 114 -16.91 14.78 7.72
N LEU A 115 -17.51 15.87 7.28
CA LEU A 115 -16.86 16.87 6.41
C LEU A 115 -15.53 17.39 6.98
N ASP A 116 -15.44 17.55 8.30
CA ASP A 116 -14.24 18.04 8.97
C ASP A 116 -13.03 17.07 8.85
N ASN A 117 -13.29 15.80 8.57
CA ASN A 117 -12.24 14.81 8.35
C ASN A 117 -11.65 14.88 6.93
N PHE A 118 -12.31 15.60 6.02
CA PHE A 118 -11.96 15.68 4.61
C PHE A 118 -11.47 17.07 4.19
N ILE A 119 -10.73 17.73 5.07
CA ILE A 119 -10.08 19.00 4.74
C ILE A 119 -8.82 18.73 3.91
N LEU A 120 -8.69 19.41 2.78
CA LEU A 120 -7.55 19.30 1.87
C LEU A 120 -6.26 19.77 2.56
N LYS A 121 -5.26 18.91 2.56
CA LYS A 121 -3.90 19.22 3.02
C LYS A 121 -3.01 19.78 1.90
N GLN A 122 -3.48 19.73 0.67
CA GLN A 122 -2.77 20.14 -0.53
C GLN A 122 -3.74 20.63 -1.61
N ASN A 123 -3.22 21.43 -2.55
CA ASN A 123 -4.02 21.90 -3.65
C ASN A 123 -4.32 20.75 -4.62
N ILE A 124 -5.56 20.66 -5.06
CA ILE A 124 -5.98 19.71 -6.09
C ILE A 124 -6.51 20.45 -7.30
N ILE A 125 -6.32 19.87 -8.47
CA ILE A 125 -6.84 20.40 -9.73
C ILE A 125 -7.60 19.32 -10.49
N ARG A 126 -8.46 19.78 -11.38
CA ARG A 126 -9.04 19.00 -12.45
C ARG A 126 -8.66 19.67 -13.74
N GLY A 127 -8.08 18.95 -14.68
CA GLY A 127 -7.56 19.53 -15.90
C GLY A 127 -6.67 18.58 -16.70
N THR A 128 -5.97 19.14 -17.66
CA THR A 128 -5.06 18.40 -18.56
C THR A 128 -3.63 18.84 -18.34
N TYR A 129 -2.74 17.88 -18.16
CA TYR A 129 -1.30 18.11 -18.11
C TYR A 129 -0.59 17.26 -19.13
N ILE A 130 0.37 17.83 -19.85
CA ILE A 130 1.15 17.14 -20.89
C ILE A 130 2.61 17.58 -20.78
N LYS A 131 3.51 16.61 -20.69
CA LYS A 131 4.95 16.79 -20.78
C LYS A 131 5.46 16.10 -22.04
N VAL A 132 6.07 16.83 -22.95
CA VAL A 132 6.61 16.31 -24.21
C VAL A 132 8.04 16.78 -24.46
N SER A 133 8.84 16.01 -25.20
CA SER A 133 10.15 16.48 -25.68
C SER A 133 9.97 17.72 -26.57
N LYS A 134 10.94 18.64 -26.54
CA LYS A 134 11.01 19.78 -27.49
C LYS A 134 11.09 19.33 -28.95
N ASP A 135 11.66 18.14 -29.18
CA ASP A 135 11.82 17.55 -30.51
C ASP A 135 10.56 16.78 -30.98
N ALA A 136 9.51 16.70 -30.13
CA ALA A 136 8.27 16.04 -30.51
C ALA A 136 7.57 16.78 -31.66
N PRO A 137 6.95 16.02 -32.61
CA PRO A 137 6.27 16.65 -33.74
C PRO A 137 4.99 17.38 -33.30
N ARG A 138 4.63 18.45 -34.01
CA ARG A 138 3.34 19.18 -33.87
C ARG A 138 3.04 19.74 -32.47
N THR A 139 4.03 20.05 -31.67
CA THR A 139 3.86 20.60 -30.31
C THR A 139 3.00 21.86 -30.29
N LYS A 140 3.09 22.70 -31.32
CA LYS A 140 2.26 23.93 -31.46
C LYS A 140 0.74 23.67 -31.49
N ARG A 141 0.34 22.44 -31.85
CA ARG A 141 -1.08 22.08 -31.94
C ARG A 141 -1.67 21.58 -30.60
N ILE A 142 -0.82 21.26 -29.63
CA ILE A 142 -1.24 20.70 -28.34
C ILE A 142 -2.24 21.63 -27.65
N LYS A 143 -1.97 22.94 -27.62
CA LYS A 143 -2.85 23.93 -27.02
C LYS A 143 -4.25 23.89 -27.63
N ASP A 144 -4.36 23.92 -28.95
CA ASP A 144 -5.65 23.91 -29.64
C ASP A 144 -6.43 22.63 -29.34
N LEU A 145 -5.75 21.48 -29.32
CA LEU A 145 -6.34 20.19 -28.98
C LEU A 145 -6.83 20.14 -27.53
N MET A 146 -6.09 20.73 -26.59
CA MET A 146 -6.48 20.79 -25.17
C MET A 146 -7.76 21.61 -24.92
N PHE A 147 -8.05 22.59 -25.79
CA PHE A 147 -9.26 23.42 -25.70
C PHE A 147 -10.41 22.94 -26.58
N SER A 148 -10.20 21.91 -27.35
CA SER A 148 -11.24 21.38 -28.24
C SER A 148 -12.25 20.51 -27.49
N PHE A 149 -13.51 20.63 -27.90
CA PHE A 149 -14.62 19.78 -27.48
C PHE A 149 -15.05 18.77 -28.56
N LYS A 150 -14.38 18.76 -29.71
CA LYS A 150 -14.69 17.86 -30.81
C LYS A 150 -14.09 16.49 -30.53
N GLU A 151 -14.90 15.45 -30.60
CA GLU A 151 -14.48 14.08 -30.31
C GLU A 151 -13.25 13.64 -31.13
N LYS A 152 -13.19 14.03 -32.40
CA LYS A 152 -12.04 13.75 -33.28
C LYS A 152 -10.74 14.35 -32.72
N GLU A 153 -10.78 15.60 -32.23
CA GLU A 153 -9.62 16.31 -31.73
C GLU A 153 -9.22 15.81 -30.33
N ILE A 154 -10.20 15.41 -29.50
CA ILE A 154 -9.95 14.74 -28.23
C ILE A 154 -9.23 13.40 -28.46
N ASN A 155 -9.67 12.62 -29.43
CA ASN A 155 -9.03 11.34 -29.79
C ASN A 155 -7.63 11.57 -30.39
N GLU A 156 -7.45 12.65 -31.16
CA GLU A 156 -6.14 13.05 -31.66
C GLU A 156 -5.18 13.39 -30.51
N LEU A 157 -5.64 14.14 -29.51
CA LEU A 157 -4.85 14.46 -28.33
C LEU A 157 -4.45 13.21 -27.54
N LYS A 158 -5.40 12.29 -27.32
CA LYS A 158 -5.12 11.02 -26.65
C LYS A 158 -4.06 10.21 -27.38
N SER A 159 -4.19 10.08 -28.70
CA SER A 159 -3.22 9.36 -29.54
C SER A 159 -1.86 10.04 -29.54
N TYR A 160 -1.84 11.37 -29.57
CA TYR A 160 -0.62 12.16 -29.46
C TYR A 160 0.10 11.91 -28.12
N CYS A 161 -0.64 11.97 -27.02
CA CYS A 161 -0.08 11.72 -25.70
C CYS A 161 0.51 10.31 -25.56
N LEU A 162 -0.18 9.30 -26.05
CA LEU A 162 0.31 7.92 -26.04
C LEU A 162 1.59 7.73 -26.85
N SER A 163 1.78 8.49 -27.94
CA SER A 163 2.90 8.31 -28.85
C SER A 163 4.12 9.16 -28.49
N PHE A 164 3.93 10.35 -27.95
CA PHE A 164 4.98 11.36 -27.87
C PHE A 164 5.17 11.97 -26.47
N SER A 165 4.25 11.75 -25.51
CA SER A 165 4.38 12.37 -24.19
C SER A 165 5.26 11.53 -23.27
N ALA A 166 6.17 12.19 -22.56
CA ALA A 166 6.94 11.59 -21.47
C ALA A 166 6.08 11.36 -20.23
N ALA A 167 5.09 12.24 -20.01
CA ALA A 167 4.05 12.09 -18.98
C ALA A 167 2.82 12.89 -19.40
N TYR A 168 1.64 12.42 -19.06
CA TYR A 168 0.41 13.15 -19.28
C TYR A 168 -0.68 12.76 -18.29
N HIS A 169 -1.59 13.73 -18.07
CA HIS A 169 -2.89 13.53 -17.42
C HIS A 169 -3.93 14.22 -18.30
N LEU A 170 -4.89 13.50 -18.82
CA LEU A 170 -5.95 14.06 -19.65
C LEU A 170 -7.18 14.35 -18.78
N ALA A 171 -7.83 15.48 -19.05
CA ALA A 171 -9.03 15.88 -18.34
C ALA A 171 -10.09 14.77 -18.44
N ASP A 172 -10.36 14.16 -17.31
CA ASP A 172 -11.54 13.40 -17.01
C ASP A 172 -12.23 14.12 -15.83
N SER A 173 -13.25 13.54 -15.24
CA SER A 173 -13.89 14.12 -14.06
C SER A 173 -13.06 14.03 -12.78
N SER A 174 -11.85 13.44 -12.83
CA SER A 174 -11.04 13.16 -11.65
C SER A 174 -10.27 14.38 -11.15
N TRP A 175 -10.08 14.45 -9.84
CA TRP A 175 -9.22 15.40 -9.17
C TRP A 175 -7.85 14.78 -8.94
N ILE A 176 -6.81 15.59 -9.11
CA ILE A 176 -5.42 15.18 -8.87
C ILE A 176 -4.69 16.25 -8.05
N GLU A 177 -3.79 15.81 -7.20
CA GLU A 177 -2.92 16.71 -6.44
C GLU A 177 -2.01 17.48 -7.40
N PHE A 178 -2.03 18.83 -7.28
CA PHE A 178 -1.21 19.68 -8.14
C PHE A 178 0.28 19.34 -8.02
N ASP A 179 0.74 19.07 -6.81
CA ASP A 179 2.14 18.75 -6.55
C ASP A 179 2.59 17.42 -7.18
N LYS A 180 1.69 16.44 -7.29
CA LYS A 180 1.99 15.18 -8.01
C LYS A 180 2.19 15.41 -9.50
N LEU A 181 1.42 16.31 -10.12
CA LEU A 181 1.62 16.67 -11.53
C LEU A 181 2.89 17.52 -11.73
N ALA A 182 3.18 18.38 -10.77
CA ALA A 182 4.32 19.28 -10.83
C ALA A 182 5.68 18.61 -10.62
N VAL A 183 5.71 17.39 -10.05
CA VAL A 183 6.97 16.67 -9.78
C VAL A 183 7.84 16.59 -11.02
N ASN A 184 9.12 16.91 -10.86
CA ASN A 184 10.12 16.92 -11.94
C ASN A 184 9.72 17.81 -13.14
N SER A 185 9.13 18.97 -12.85
CA SER A 185 8.78 19.99 -13.84
C SER A 185 9.01 21.40 -13.25
N PRO A 186 9.15 22.44 -14.11
CA PRO A 186 9.23 23.83 -13.65
C PRO A 186 8.01 24.29 -12.84
N LEU A 187 6.89 23.58 -12.91
CA LEU A 187 5.69 23.84 -12.09
C LEU A 187 5.93 23.62 -10.60
N ALA A 188 6.89 22.75 -10.23
CA ALA A 188 7.25 22.51 -8.83
C ALA A 188 7.86 23.74 -8.17
N GLU A 189 8.55 24.57 -8.95
CA GLU A 189 9.29 25.74 -8.50
C GLU A 189 8.41 27.01 -8.35
N ILE A 190 7.10 26.91 -8.66
CA ILE A 190 6.16 28.02 -8.50
C ILE A 190 6.04 28.39 -7.03
N PRO A 191 6.46 29.62 -6.62
CA PRO A 191 6.56 29.97 -5.20
C PRO A 191 5.19 30.04 -4.49
N ASN A 192 4.17 30.54 -5.18
CA ASN A 192 2.81 30.66 -4.66
C ASN A 192 1.82 29.94 -5.57
N LYS A 193 1.65 28.66 -5.31
CA LYS A 193 0.77 27.78 -6.10
C LYS A 193 -0.71 28.19 -6.00
N ILE A 194 -1.15 28.72 -4.87
CA ILE A 194 -2.53 29.20 -4.69
C ILE A 194 -2.80 30.39 -5.61
N GLN A 195 -1.90 31.36 -5.60
CA GLN A 195 -2.01 32.53 -6.50
C GLN A 195 -1.95 32.11 -7.97
N PHE A 196 -1.05 31.18 -8.30
CA PHE A 196 -0.92 30.63 -9.64
C PHE A 196 -2.24 30.01 -10.12
N LEU A 197 -2.85 29.11 -9.33
CA LEU A 197 -4.10 28.44 -9.67
C LEU A 197 -5.29 29.41 -9.78
N ARG A 198 -5.25 30.54 -9.05
CA ARG A 198 -6.27 31.60 -9.18
C ARG A 198 -6.11 32.42 -10.45
N SER A 199 -4.87 32.55 -10.96
CA SER A 199 -4.53 33.48 -12.05
C SER A 199 -4.50 32.82 -13.42
N TYR A 200 -4.24 31.49 -13.48
CA TYR A 200 -4.00 30.81 -14.75
C TYR A 200 -4.94 29.60 -14.92
N ASN A 201 -5.76 29.64 -15.95
CA ASN A 201 -6.51 28.47 -16.44
C ASN A 201 -5.73 27.68 -17.52
N TYR A 202 -4.67 28.30 -18.07
CA TYR A 202 -3.72 27.67 -18.97
C TYR A 202 -2.32 28.20 -18.69
N TYR A 203 -1.36 27.32 -18.67
CA TYR A 203 0.04 27.67 -18.49
C TYR A 203 0.92 26.76 -19.35
N GLU A 204 1.90 27.38 -20.00
CA GLU A 204 2.91 26.70 -20.82
C GLU A 204 4.28 27.12 -20.33
N THR A 205 5.17 26.15 -20.15
CA THR A 205 6.55 26.39 -19.73
C THR A 205 7.46 25.32 -20.32
N SER A 206 8.76 25.49 -20.15
CA SER A 206 9.75 24.52 -20.63
C SER A 206 10.96 24.48 -19.71
N ASP A 207 11.63 23.34 -19.70
CA ASP A 207 13.01 23.18 -19.21
C ASP A 207 13.99 23.05 -20.41
N GLN A 208 15.15 22.49 -20.17
CA GLN A 208 16.16 22.29 -21.24
C GLN A 208 15.70 21.33 -22.33
N THR A 209 14.91 20.30 -21.99
CA THR A 209 14.58 19.15 -22.85
C THR A 209 13.10 19.02 -23.18
N HIS A 210 12.22 19.54 -22.34
CA HIS A 210 10.76 19.32 -22.44
C HIS A 210 9.96 20.61 -22.48
N LEU A 211 8.78 20.49 -23.09
CA LEU A 211 7.66 21.45 -23.00
C LEU A 211 6.62 20.89 -22.05
N TYR A 212 5.99 21.78 -21.31
CA TYR A 212 4.97 21.47 -20.31
C TYR A 212 3.72 22.31 -20.58
N PHE A 213 2.60 21.64 -20.72
CA PHE A 213 1.29 22.25 -20.96
C PHE A 213 0.36 21.87 -19.82
N LEU A 214 -0.24 22.87 -19.19
CA LEU A 214 -1.21 22.71 -18.13
C LEU A 214 -2.46 23.49 -18.46
N LYS A 215 -3.62 22.82 -18.53
CA LYS A 215 -4.94 23.43 -18.56
C LYS A 215 -5.67 23.08 -17.27
N VAL A 216 -6.16 24.07 -16.56
CA VAL A 216 -6.90 23.91 -15.31
C VAL A 216 -8.37 24.18 -15.56
N ASP A 217 -9.19 23.13 -15.46
CA ASP A 217 -10.66 23.23 -15.60
C ASP A 217 -11.34 23.52 -14.25
N GLY A 218 -10.67 23.19 -13.15
CA GLY A 218 -11.11 23.50 -11.80
C GLY A 218 -9.99 23.28 -10.80
N TYR A 219 -10.06 23.97 -9.67
CA TYR A 219 -9.11 23.80 -8.58
C TYR A 219 -9.80 23.91 -7.21
N LYS A 220 -9.19 23.29 -6.22
CA LYS A 220 -9.49 23.49 -4.79
C LYS A 220 -8.15 23.69 -4.07
N ILE A 221 -8.14 24.63 -3.16
CA ILE A 221 -6.93 24.95 -2.39
C ILE A 221 -6.96 24.25 -1.03
N THR A 222 -5.80 24.20 -0.37
CA THR A 222 -5.67 23.75 1.02
C THR A 222 -6.70 24.41 1.93
N ASP A 223 -7.04 23.74 3.02
CA ASP A 223 -8.00 24.15 4.05
C ASP A 223 -9.47 24.21 3.58
N ASN A 224 -9.75 23.89 2.33
CA ASN A 224 -11.12 23.68 1.85
C ASN A 224 -11.56 22.22 2.06
N VAL A 225 -12.88 22.02 2.15
CA VAL A 225 -13.45 20.67 2.13
C VAL A 225 -13.15 20.01 0.79
N SER A 226 -12.62 18.81 0.85
CA SER A 226 -12.32 18.00 -0.33
C SER A 226 -13.59 17.63 -1.09
N PRO A 227 -13.61 17.66 -2.42
CA PRO A 227 -14.74 17.12 -3.18
C PRO A 227 -14.95 15.62 -2.89
N LEU A 228 -16.21 15.19 -2.86
CA LEU A 228 -16.55 13.79 -2.61
C LEU A 228 -15.84 12.85 -3.61
N GLU A 229 -15.77 13.22 -4.87
CA GLU A 229 -15.15 12.42 -5.93
C GLU A 229 -13.66 12.16 -5.65
N PHE A 230 -12.97 13.10 -5.01
CA PHE A 230 -11.55 12.96 -4.67
C PHE A 230 -11.32 11.98 -3.52
N VAL A 231 -12.20 11.98 -2.52
CA VAL A 231 -12.09 11.14 -1.31
C VAL A 231 -12.97 9.90 -1.34
N LYS A 232 -13.73 9.68 -2.40
CA LYS A 232 -14.69 8.58 -2.53
C LYS A 232 -14.08 7.21 -2.25
N HIS A 233 -12.89 6.97 -2.80
CA HIS A 233 -12.16 5.72 -2.59
C HIS A 233 -11.71 5.56 -1.13
N ASP A 234 -11.22 6.62 -0.52
CA ASP A 234 -10.76 6.62 0.87
C ASP A 234 -11.94 6.39 1.81
N ILE A 235 -13.09 7.03 1.56
CA ILE A 235 -14.31 6.82 2.33
C ILE A 235 -14.77 5.36 2.24
N LYS A 236 -14.76 4.79 1.03
CA LYS A 236 -15.07 3.35 0.86
C LYS A 236 -14.17 2.48 1.71
N ASN A 237 -12.87 2.73 1.72
CA ASN A 237 -11.91 1.98 2.52
C ASN A 237 -12.14 2.17 4.03
N ILE A 238 -12.47 3.38 4.47
CA ILE A 238 -12.81 3.67 5.88
C ILE A 238 -14.05 2.86 6.30
N ILE A 239 -15.11 2.88 5.50
CA ILE A 239 -16.34 2.14 5.77
C ILE A 239 -16.06 0.63 5.83
N LEU A 240 -15.30 0.09 4.87
CA LEU A 240 -14.92 -1.32 4.88
C LEU A 240 -14.08 -1.70 6.09
N ASN A 241 -13.12 -0.86 6.47
CA ASN A 241 -12.32 -1.10 7.67
C ASN A 241 -13.17 -1.05 8.95
N LYS A 242 -14.12 -0.12 9.04
CA LYS A 242 -15.07 -0.07 10.16
C LYS A 242 -15.90 -1.35 10.24
N ARG A 243 -16.46 -1.82 9.12
CA ARG A 243 -17.20 -3.09 9.06
C ARG A 243 -16.35 -4.29 9.49
N LYS A 244 -15.05 -4.33 9.09
CA LYS A 244 -14.13 -5.40 9.52
C LYS A 244 -13.92 -5.42 11.03
N VAL A 245 -13.70 -4.24 11.63
CA VAL A 245 -13.51 -4.10 13.09
C VAL A 245 -14.79 -4.50 13.85
N GLU A 246 -15.95 -4.05 13.39
CA GLU A 246 -17.24 -4.40 13.98
C GLU A 246 -17.52 -5.90 13.89
N LEU A 247 -17.20 -6.51 12.74
CA LEU A 247 -17.38 -7.94 12.51
C LEU A 247 -16.45 -8.78 13.40
N ALA A 248 -15.18 -8.36 13.53
CA ALA A 248 -14.21 -9.01 14.42
C ALA A 248 -14.69 -8.96 15.87
N LYS A 249 -15.10 -7.77 16.35
CA LYS A 249 -15.60 -7.60 17.69
C LYS A 249 -16.85 -8.46 17.96
N LYS A 250 -17.78 -8.45 17.02
CA LYS A 250 -18.99 -9.28 17.12
C LYS A 250 -18.67 -10.77 17.24
N LEU A 251 -17.69 -11.27 16.48
CA LEU A 251 -17.24 -12.66 16.60
C LEU A 251 -16.64 -12.95 17.98
N GLU A 252 -15.76 -12.06 18.48
CA GLU A 252 -15.15 -12.21 19.81
C GLU A 252 -16.23 -12.25 20.91
N ASP A 253 -17.20 -11.35 20.86
CA ASP A 253 -18.33 -11.27 21.80
C ASP A 253 -19.18 -12.55 21.71
N GLU A 254 -19.53 -13.02 20.51
CA GLU A 254 -20.31 -14.25 20.31
C GLU A 254 -19.58 -15.51 20.83
N VAL A 255 -18.27 -15.63 20.59
CA VAL A 255 -17.44 -16.74 21.09
C VAL A 255 -17.44 -16.72 22.60
N TYR A 256 -17.21 -15.54 23.22
CA TYR A 256 -17.20 -15.40 24.68
C TYR A 256 -18.56 -15.74 25.31
N GLU A 257 -19.64 -15.19 24.78
CA GLU A 257 -20.99 -15.46 25.30
C GLU A 257 -21.38 -16.95 25.19
N ASN A 258 -21.06 -17.57 24.07
CA ASN A 258 -21.33 -18.99 23.87
C ASN A 258 -20.52 -19.88 24.83
N ALA A 259 -19.25 -19.53 25.06
CA ALA A 259 -18.43 -20.23 26.06
C ALA A 259 -18.97 -20.03 27.47
N ALA A 260 -19.43 -18.81 27.83
CA ALA A 260 -20.04 -18.55 29.14
C ALA A 260 -21.34 -19.36 29.37
N LYS A 261 -22.20 -19.47 28.34
CA LYS A 261 -23.45 -20.27 28.42
C LYS A 261 -23.12 -21.77 28.58
N ARG A 262 -22.05 -22.26 28.00
CA ARG A 262 -21.60 -23.67 28.13
C ARG A 262 -20.75 -23.92 29.36
N LYS A 263 -20.37 -22.86 30.10
CA LYS A 263 -19.45 -22.94 31.24
C LYS A 263 -18.07 -23.50 30.87
N ASP A 264 -17.55 -23.11 29.72
CA ASP A 264 -16.28 -23.57 29.19
C ASP A 264 -15.07 -22.90 29.89
N PHE A 265 -15.27 -21.90 30.74
CA PHE A 265 -14.20 -21.23 31.49
C PHE A 265 -14.65 -20.80 32.89
N GLU A 266 -13.68 -20.65 33.78
CA GLU A 266 -13.84 -20.08 35.12
C GLU A 266 -12.81 -18.98 35.33
N VAL A 267 -13.21 -17.90 36.03
CA VAL A 267 -12.34 -16.77 36.37
C VAL A 267 -12.08 -16.76 37.85
N PHE A 268 -10.85 -16.95 38.27
CA PHE A 268 -10.41 -16.95 39.65
C PHE A 268 -9.78 -15.62 40.02
N THR A 269 -10.56 -14.54 39.99
CA THR A 269 -10.11 -13.24 40.51
C THR A 269 -10.50 -13.14 41.99
N LYS A 270 -9.48 -12.75 42.80
CA LYS A 270 -9.71 -12.39 44.20
C LYS A 270 -10.23 -10.97 44.30
#